data_a6e8020dbfeb975e5d167b1876485157
#
_entry.id   a6e8020dbfeb975e5d167b1876485157
#
_cell.length_a   1.000
_cell.length_b   1.000
_cell.length_c   1.000
_cell.angle_alpha   90.00
_cell.angle_beta   90.00
_cell.angle_gamma   90.00
#
_symmetry.space_group_name_H-M   'P 1'
#
loop_
_entity.id
_entity.type
_entity.pdbx_description
1 polymer ?
#
loop_
_entity_poly.entity_id
_entity_poly.type
_entity_poly.pdbx_seq_one_letter_code
_entity_poly.pdbx_strand_id
1 'polypeptide(L)'
;KAIPYFNNKKYCAVIALQDWLSARTISNELIFPYSDKTVSLILKKYLNLIGLDSHLYSGHSLRSGFATSTAAHGADERSIMAMTGHKSTEMVRRYIKESNLFKNNALDKLNN
;
A
#
# COMPACT_ATOMS: atom_id res chain seq x y z
N LYS A 1 -4.42 -11.88 -9.65
CA LYS A 1 -3.85 -10.53 -9.61
C LYS A 1 -2.51 -10.55 -10.33
N ALA A 2 -2.21 -9.51 -11.08
CA ALA A 2 -0.93 -9.34 -11.76
C ALA A 2 -0.19 -8.13 -11.15
N ILE A 3 1.09 -8.33 -10.86
CA ILE A 3 1.94 -7.26 -10.33
C ILE A 3 3.06 -7.04 -11.35
N PRO A 4 3.13 -5.87 -12.00
CA PRO A 4 4.14 -5.58 -13.00
C PRO A 4 5.50 -5.27 -12.37
N TYR A 5 6.56 -5.41 -13.17
CA TYR A 5 7.85 -4.83 -12.82
C TYR A 5 7.79 -3.30 -12.86
N PHE A 6 8.41 -2.66 -11.89
CA PHE A 6 8.56 -1.21 -11.86
C PHE A 6 9.88 -0.80 -12.51
N ASN A 7 9.89 0.35 -13.17
CA ASN A 7 11.13 0.93 -13.71
C ASN A 7 12.13 1.22 -12.59
N ASN A 8 11.66 1.75 -11.46
CA ASN A 8 12.50 1.92 -10.29
C ASN A 8 12.59 0.60 -9.51
N LYS A 9 13.71 -0.09 -9.68
CA LYS A 9 13.97 -1.39 -9.04
C LYS A 9 13.90 -1.35 -7.52
N LYS A 10 14.23 -0.21 -6.91
CA LYS A 10 14.19 -0.03 -5.45
C LYS A 10 12.79 -0.21 -4.86
N TYR A 11 11.77 0.14 -5.62
CA TYR A 11 10.37 0.07 -5.18
C TYR A 11 9.58 -1.04 -5.88
N CYS A 12 10.27 -1.92 -6.59
CA CYS A 12 9.63 -3.00 -7.33
C CYS A 12 9.28 -4.18 -6.42
N ALA A 13 8.00 -4.43 -6.23
CA ALA A 13 7.52 -5.54 -5.41
C ALA A 13 7.93 -6.91 -5.95
N VAL A 14 8.03 -7.06 -7.27
CA VAL A 14 8.47 -8.33 -7.90
C VAL A 14 9.91 -8.63 -7.55
N ILE A 15 10.80 -7.64 -7.65
CA ILE A 15 12.22 -7.81 -7.29
C ILE A 15 12.36 -8.09 -5.79
N ALA A 16 11.63 -7.35 -4.95
CA ALA A 16 11.64 -7.60 -3.50
C ALA A 16 11.20 -9.03 -3.16
N LEU A 17 10.20 -9.56 -3.85
CA LEU A 17 9.77 -10.94 -3.67
C LEU A 17 10.83 -11.94 -4.13
N GLN A 18 11.49 -11.70 -5.26
CA GLN A 18 12.58 -12.55 -5.76
C GLN A 18 13.73 -12.59 -4.75
N ASP A 19 14.14 -11.45 -4.21
CA ASP A 19 15.18 -11.34 -3.20
C ASP A 19 14.79 -12.08 -1.92
N TRP A 20 13.56 -11.94 -1.48
CA TRP A 20 13.01 -12.67 -0.33
C TRP A 20 13.07 -14.19 -0.55
N LEU A 21 12.61 -14.68 -1.69
CA LEU A 21 12.61 -16.11 -2.00
C LEU A 21 14.03 -16.69 -2.06
N SER A 22 15.00 -15.90 -2.52
CA SER A 22 16.40 -16.31 -2.58
C SER A 22 17.08 -16.29 -1.20
N ALA A 23 16.71 -15.36 -0.33
CA ALA A 23 17.34 -15.17 0.97
C ALA A 23 16.74 -16.06 2.07
N ARG A 24 15.47 -16.48 1.93
CA ARG A 24 14.81 -17.29 2.95
C ARG A 24 15.44 -18.68 3.06
N THR A 25 15.70 -19.10 4.29
CA THR A 25 16.25 -20.42 4.62
C THR A 25 15.18 -21.47 4.92
N ILE A 26 13.91 -21.04 5.05
CA ILE A 26 12.81 -21.90 5.46
C ILE A 26 12.21 -22.55 4.21
N SER A 27 12.24 -23.89 4.15
CA SER A 27 11.47 -24.65 3.18
C SER A 27 10.04 -24.78 3.68
N ASN A 28 9.18 -23.91 3.18
CA ASN A 28 7.74 -23.90 3.50
C ASN A 28 6.96 -23.62 2.22
N GLU A 29 5.79 -24.23 2.10
CA GLU A 29 4.86 -23.97 0.98
C GLU A 29 4.35 -22.53 0.98
N LEU A 30 4.27 -21.90 2.16
CA LEU A 30 3.88 -20.50 2.29
C LEU A 30 5.04 -19.57 1.93
N ILE A 31 4.77 -18.57 1.12
CA ILE A 31 5.73 -17.51 0.78
C ILE A 31 6.11 -16.73 2.03
N PHE A 32 5.13 -16.37 2.83
CA PHE A 32 5.29 -15.65 4.10
C PHE A 32 4.66 -16.46 5.23
N PRO A 33 5.45 -17.31 5.92
CA PRO A 33 4.95 -18.17 7.00
C PRO A 33 4.81 -17.41 8.33
N TYR A 34 4.12 -16.26 8.29
CA TYR A 34 3.95 -15.37 9.44
C TYR A 34 2.48 -15.16 9.78
N SER A 35 2.20 -15.02 11.07
CA SER A 35 0.88 -14.59 11.54
C SER A 35 0.64 -13.09 11.28
N ASP A 36 -0.61 -12.69 11.28
CA ASP A 36 -0.99 -11.28 11.15
C ASP A 36 -0.34 -10.41 12.24
N LYS A 37 -0.24 -10.96 13.47
CA LYS A 37 0.44 -10.29 14.57
C LYS A 37 1.92 -10.06 14.27
N THR A 38 2.61 -11.04 13.70
CA THR A 38 4.02 -10.92 13.33
C THR A 38 4.22 -9.87 12.26
N VAL A 39 3.37 -9.82 11.24
CA VAL A 39 3.41 -8.80 10.19
C VAL A 39 3.24 -7.41 10.80
N SER A 40 2.29 -7.23 11.71
CA SER A 40 2.08 -5.97 12.41
C SER A 40 3.31 -5.55 13.22
N LEU A 41 3.96 -6.47 13.93
CA LEU A 41 5.17 -6.19 14.72
C LEU A 41 6.36 -5.79 13.83
N ILE A 42 6.52 -6.44 12.68
CA ILE A 42 7.56 -6.10 11.70
C ILE A 42 7.34 -4.67 11.18
N LEU A 43 6.11 -4.34 10.80
CA LEU A 43 5.75 -2.99 10.34
C LEU A 43 6.09 -1.94 11.40
N LYS A 44 5.67 -2.17 12.64
CA LYS A 44 5.93 -1.24 13.75
C LYS A 44 7.41 -1.04 14.04
N LYS A 45 8.21 -2.11 13.93
CA LYS A 45 9.67 -2.02 14.06
C LYS A 45 10.26 -1.05 13.04
N TYR A 46 9.90 -1.17 11.78
CA TYR A 46 10.41 -0.29 10.73
C TYR A 46 9.90 1.15 10.86
N LEU A 47 8.65 1.34 11.26
CA LEU A 47 8.11 2.67 11.53
C LEU A 47 8.87 3.38 12.64
N ASN A 48 9.18 2.68 13.73
CA ASN A 48 9.97 3.23 14.82
C ASN A 48 11.39 3.61 14.36
N LEU A 49 12.02 2.77 13.50
CA LEU A 49 13.35 3.05 12.97
C LEU A 49 13.42 4.34 12.14
N ILE A 50 12.33 4.71 11.46
CA ILE A 50 12.26 5.94 10.67
C ILE A 50 11.63 7.11 11.44
N GLY A 51 11.41 6.96 12.75
CA GLY A 51 10.92 8.03 13.62
C GLY A 51 9.42 8.30 13.54
N LEU A 52 8.62 7.38 12.99
CA LEU A 52 7.17 7.50 12.97
C LEU A 52 6.54 6.85 14.21
N ASP A 53 5.44 7.42 14.68
CA ASP A 53 4.67 6.83 15.79
C ASP A 53 3.97 5.55 15.33
N SER A 54 4.52 4.41 15.72
CA SER A 54 4.03 3.10 15.30
C SER A 54 2.62 2.78 15.80
N HIS A 55 2.11 3.48 16.82
CA HIS A 55 0.76 3.30 17.34
C HIS A 55 -0.33 3.75 16.36
N LEU A 56 0.02 4.65 15.42
CA LEU A 56 -0.89 5.17 14.41
C LEU A 56 -1.05 4.24 13.21
N TYR A 57 -0.30 3.15 13.14
CA TYR A 57 -0.25 2.27 11.96
C TYR A 57 -0.53 0.81 12.30
N SER A 58 -1.09 0.12 11.33
CA SER A 58 -1.39 -1.32 11.38
C SER A 58 -1.15 -1.96 10.01
N GLY A 59 -1.35 -3.27 9.89
CA GLY A 59 -1.30 -3.95 8.59
C GLY A 59 -2.26 -3.35 7.56
N HIS A 60 -3.44 -2.90 7.98
CA HIS A 60 -4.40 -2.22 7.11
C HIS A 60 -3.92 -0.86 6.60
N SER A 61 -2.99 -0.21 7.30
CA SER A 61 -2.43 1.09 6.87
C SER A 61 -1.69 0.98 5.54
N LEU A 62 -1.00 -0.13 5.28
CA LEU A 62 -0.33 -0.38 3.99
C LEU A 62 -1.34 -0.49 2.85
N ARG A 63 -2.44 -1.19 3.09
CA ARG A 63 -3.53 -1.35 2.13
C ARG A 63 -4.24 -0.02 1.84
N SER A 64 -4.54 0.73 2.88
CA SER A 64 -5.14 2.07 2.77
C SER A 64 -4.20 3.03 2.03
N GLY A 65 -2.92 3.02 2.39
CA GLY A 65 -1.88 3.82 1.73
C GLY A 65 -1.74 3.50 0.25
N PHE A 66 -1.78 2.21 -0.12
CA PHE A 66 -1.79 1.79 -1.52
C PHE A 66 -3.00 2.38 -2.26
N ALA A 67 -4.21 2.21 -1.73
CA ALA A 67 -5.44 2.70 -2.35
C ALA A 67 -5.41 4.23 -2.52
N THR A 68 -5.02 4.96 -1.49
CA THR A 68 -4.93 6.43 -1.52
C THR A 68 -3.85 6.91 -2.50
N SER A 69 -2.68 6.30 -2.47
CA SER A 69 -1.56 6.68 -3.34
C SER A 69 -1.86 6.40 -4.81
N THR A 70 -2.43 5.25 -5.14
CA THR A 70 -2.79 4.91 -6.51
C THR A 70 -3.91 5.80 -7.03
N ALA A 71 -4.90 6.12 -6.19
CA ALA A 71 -5.95 7.09 -6.53
C ALA A 71 -5.35 8.48 -6.81
N ALA A 72 -4.40 8.92 -6.00
CA ALA A 72 -3.70 10.19 -6.20
C ALA A 72 -2.93 10.25 -7.54
N HIS A 73 -2.48 9.12 -8.05
CA HIS A 73 -1.82 8.96 -9.35
C HIS A 73 -2.79 8.66 -10.51
N GLY A 74 -4.08 8.76 -10.28
CA GLY A 74 -5.11 8.66 -11.33
C GLY A 74 -5.67 7.26 -11.57
N ALA A 75 -5.39 6.29 -10.69
CA ALA A 75 -6.03 4.98 -10.80
C ALA A 75 -7.54 5.08 -10.56
N ASP A 76 -8.32 4.40 -11.37
CA ASP A 76 -9.77 4.34 -11.20
C ASP A 76 -10.19 3.35 -10.10
N GLU A 77 -11.43 3.49 -9.66
CA GLU A 77 -12.04 2.68 -8.61
C GLU A 77 -11.93 1.17 -8.90
N ARG A 78 -12.21 0.76 -10.13
CA ARG A 78 -12.21 -0.64 -10.52
C ARG A 78 -10.81 -1.24 -10.47
N SER A 79 -9.82 -0.51 -10.94
CA SER A 79 -8.40 -0.92 -10.89
C SER A 79 -7.91 -1.08 -9.46
N ILE A 80 -8.25 -0.15 -8.57
CA ILE A 80 -7.91 -0.22 -7.15
C ILE A 80 -8.57 -1.44 -6.51
N MET A 81 -9.86 -1.66 -6.73
CA MET A 81 -10.59 -2.82 -6.20
C MET A 81 -10.01 -4.15 -6.68
N ALA A 82 -9.62 -4.24 -7.94
CA ALA A 82 -9.00 -5.44 -8.50
C ALA A 82 -7.71 -5.83 -7.76
N MET A 83 -6.93 -4.85 -7.33
CA MET A 83 -5.68 -5.08 -6.60
C MET A 83 -5.89 -5.32 -5.11
N THR A 84 -6.72 -4.53 -4.46
CA THR A 84 -6.95 -4.63 -3.02
C THR A 84 -7.89 -5.76 -2.65
N GLY A 85 -8.76 -6.19 -3.56
CA GLY A 85 -9.78 -7.19 -3.31
C GLY A 85 -10.93 -6.68 -2.43
N HIS A 86 -11.14 -5.37 -2.34
CA HIS A 86 -12.31 -4.81 -1.68
C HIS A 86 -13.59 -5.30 -2.34
N LYS A 87 -14.53 -5.77 -1.54
CA LYS A 87 -15.84 -6.23 -2.02
C LYS A 87 -16.84 -5.07 -2.16
N SER A 88 -16.59 -3.98 -1.45
CA SER A 88 -17.42 -2.77 -1.44
C SER A 88 -16.71 -1.62 -2.13
N THR A 89 -17.43 -0.93 -3.01
CA THR A 89 -16.95 0.29 -3.68
C THR A 89 -16.86 1.48 -2.74
N GLU A 90 -17.62 1.48 -1.64
CA GLU A 90 -17.70 2.59 -0.69
C GLU A 90 -16.35 2.93 -0.07
N MET A 91 -15.60 1.93 0.39
CA MET A 91 -14.27 2.15 0.98
C MET A 91 -13.28 2.70 -0.05
N VAL A 92 -13.30 2.18 -1.27
CA VAL A 92 -12.41 2.65 -2.33
C VAL A 92 -12.75 4.08 -2.74
N ARG A 93 -14.04 4.43 -2.82
CA ARG A 93 -14.50 5.80 -3.09
C ARG A 93 -14.04 6.77 -2.00
N ARG A 94 -14.01 6.34 -0.75
CA ARG A 94 -13.47 7.15 0.35
C ARG A 94 -12.00 7.47 0.12
N TYR A 95 -11.17 6.49 -0.25
CA TYR A 95 -9.75 6.71 -0.55
C TYR A 95 -9.56 7.65 -1.75
N ILE A 96 -10.36 7.51 -2.79
CA ILE A 96 -10.33 8.41 -3.96
C ILE A 96 -10.69 9.83 -3.54
N LYS A 97 -11.73 10.01 -2.74
CA LYS A 97 -12.14 11.31 -2.20
C LYS A 97 -11.04 11.95 -1.36
N GLU A 98 -10.44 11.20 -0.45
CA GLU A 98 -9.32 11.67 0.38
C GLU A 98 -8.12 12.09 -0.47
N SER A 99 -7.77 11.32 -1.50
CA SER A 99 -6.67 11.64 -2.41
C SER A 99 -6.91 12.92 -3.21
N ASN A 100 -8.17 13.30 -3.42
CA ASN A 100 -8.57 14.46 -4.20
C ASN A 100 -8.88 15.71 -3.36
N LEU A 101 -8.75 15.64 -2.03
CA LEU A 101 -9.09 16.77 -1.14
C LEU A 101 -8.42 18.08 -1.54
N PHE A 102 -7.16 18.01 -1.97
CA PHE A 102 -6.40 19.18 -2.40
C PHE A 102 -6.27 19.29 -3.93
N LYS A 103 -6.82 18.33 -4.67
CA LYS A 103 -6.90 18.38 -6.13
C LYS A 103 -8.26 18.93 -6.52
N ASN A 104 -8.28 19.83 -7.49
CA ASN A 104 -9.52 20.46 -7.98
C ASN A 104 -10.33 21.14 -6.87
N ASN A 105 -9.68 21.63 -5.84
CA ASN A 105 -10.34 22.41 -4.80
C ASN A 105 -10.80 23.75 -5.40
N ALA A 106 -12.05 24.14 -5.11
CA ALA A 106 -12.60 25.38 -5.61
C ALA A 106 -11.77 26.61 -5.20
N LEU A 107 -11.11 26.53 -4.02
CA LEU A 107 -10.25 27.61 -3.53
C LEU A 107 -8.96 27.76 -4.37
N ASP A 108 -8.52 26.73 -5.07
CA ASP A 108 -7.36 26.84 -5.97
C ASP A 108 -7.62 27.84 -7.10
N LYS A 109 -8.88 28.05 -7.46
CA LYS A 109 -9.26 29.06 -8.48
C LYS A 109 -9.07 30.50 -7.99
N LEU A 110 -9.00 30.68 -6.68
CA LEU A 110 -8.76 31.98 -6.05
C LEU A 110 -7.29 32.20 -5.69
N ASN A 111 -6.49 31.14 -5.71
CA ASN A 111 -5.08 31.17 -5.38
C ASN A 111 -4.27 31.38 -6.68
N ASN A 112 -4.15 32.62 -7.06
CA ASN A 112 -3.33 33.05 -8.20
C ASN A 112 -1.99 33.61 -7.76
#